data_6234a0ca0dfc3906b70580379ac7e03e
#
_entry.id   6234a0ca0dfc3906b70580379ac7e03e
#
_cell.length_a   1.000
_cell.length_b   1.000
_cell.length_c   1.000
_cell.angle_alpha   90.00
_cell.angle_beta   90.00
_cell.angle_gamma   90.00
#
_symmetry.space_group_name_H-M   'P 1'
#
loop_
_entity.id
_entity.type
_entity.pdbx_description
1 polymer ?
#
loop_
_entity_poly.entity_id
_entity_poly.type
_entity_poly.pdbx_seq_one_letter_code
_entity_poly.pdbx_strand_id
1 'polypeptide(L)'
;MTKNPEKSKYHHYGYCIGDNLEFRISPALLVNTFTGVSIRLRPTMARLLSYILSHADEQVIEDEKIMRDVFENYGLKCNRQRLWQAINALKSTLAKSGFSRLIIHRVNKTGFFISNVKLGILICYTTSNFHYVFPETNELDKNCD
;
A
#
# COMPACT_ATOMS: atom_id res chain seq x y z
N MET A 1 -21.79 25.87 -11.69
CA MET A 1 -20.70 25.45 -10.80
C MET A 1 -19.73 24.55 -11.51
N THR A 2 -18.57 25.06 -11.75
CA THR A 2 -17.55 24.28 -12.44
C THR A 2 -16.92 23.30 -11.47
N LYS A 3 -17.00 22.02 -11.80
CA LYS A 3 -16.20 21.02 -11.12
C LYS A 3 -14.74 21.38 -11.29
N ASN A 4 -13.98 21.35 -10.20
CA ASN A 4 -12.56 21.56 -10.27
C ASN A 4 -11.95 20.40 -11.08
N PRO A 5 -11.54 20.62 -12.34
CA PRO A 5 -11.08 19.50 -13.18
C PRO A 5 -9.77 18.92 -12.72
N GLU A 6 -9.05 19.59 -11.83
CA GLU A 6 -7.75 19.12 -11.36
C GLU A 6 -7.87 17.93 -10.41
N LYS A 7 -8.94 17.87 -9.60
CA LYS A 7 -9.13 16.77 -8.65
C LYS A 7 -9.40 15.43 -9.32
N SER A 8 -9.91 15.42 -10.56
CA SER A 8 -10.21 14.18 -11.26
C SER A 8 -9.05 13.61 -12.06
N LYS A 9 -7.94 14.35 -12.17
CA LYS A 9 -6.79 13.95 -12.97
C LYS A 9 -5.81 13.01 -12.26
N TYR A 10 -5.84 12.99 -10.95
CA TYR A 10 -4.85 12.25 -10.16
C TYR A 10 -5.53 11.14 -9.38
N HIS A 11 -4.96 9.96 -9.48
CA HIS A 11 -5.39 8.79 -8.73
C HIS A 11 -4.23 8.27 -7.91
N HIS A 12 -4.43 8.20 -6.60
CA HIS A 12 -3.49 7.55 -5.70
C HIS A 12 -3.70 6.04 -5.81
N TYR A 13 -2.71 5.32 -6.31
CA TYR A 13 -2.85 3.88 -6.51
C TYR A 13 -1.89 3.04 -5.69
N GLY A 14 -1.03 3.65 -4.89
CA GLY A 14 -0.14 2.89 -4.05
C GLY A 14 0.91 3.73 -3.35
N TYR A 15 1.89 3.05 -2.81
CA TYR A 15 3.00 3.62 -2.05
C TYR A 15 4.33 3.07 -2.51
N CYS A 16 5.37 3.89 -2.49
CA CYS A 16 6.76 3.44 -2.56
C CYS A 16 7.28 3.29 -1.15
N ILE A 17 7.93 2.18 -0.86
CA ILE A 17 8.56 1.90 0.43
C ILE A 17 10.05 1.69 0.18
N GLY A 18 10.90 2.59 0.68
CA GLY A 18 12.30 2.57 0.34
C GLY A 18 12.53 2.83 -1.15
N ASP A 19 13.57 2.23 -1.70
CA ASP A 19 13.96 2.49 -3.09
C ASP A 19 13.38 1.50 -4.11
N ASN A 20 12.99 0.32 -3.67
CA ASN A 20 12.67 -0.77 -4.58
C ASN A 20 11.40 -1.56 -4.27
N LEU A 21 10.61 -1.14 -3.28
CA LEU A 21 9.35 -1.81 -2.98
C LEU A 21 8.18 -0.89 -3.29
N GLU A 22 7.19 -1.42 -4.01
CA GLU A 22 5.93 -0.75 -4.27
C GLU A 22 4.79 -1.57 -3.70
N PHE A 23 3.89 -0.90 -2.99
CA PHE A 23 2.62 -1.47 -2.61
C PHE A 23 1.53 -0.86 -3.49
N ARG A 24 0.88 -1.67 -4.31
CA ARG A 24 -0.24 -1.26 -5.16
C ARG A 24 -1.55 -1.66 -4.50
N ILE A 25 -2.51 -0.74 -4.48
CA ILE A 25 -3.75 -0.92 -3.71
C ILE A 25 -4.75 -1.80 -4.47
N SER A 26 -4.89 -1.59 -5.77
CA SER A 26 -5.86 -2.33 -6.59
C SER A 26 -5.29 -2.63 -7.98
N PRO A 27 -5.06 -3.90 -8.29
CA PRO A 27 -5.07 -5.05 -7.38
C PRO A 27 -4.01 -4.94 -6.28
N ALA A 28 -4.28 -5.55 -5.13
CA ALA A 28 -3.40 -5.44 -3.96
C ALA A 28 -2.13 -6.28 -4.16
N LEU A 29 -1.02 -5.63 -4.45
CA LEU A 29 0.25 -6.27 -4.77
C LEU A 29 1.40 -5.58 -4.06
N LEU A 30 2.34 -6.38 -3.55
CA LEU A 30 3.68 -5.92 -3.22
C LEU A 30 4.61 -6.29 -4.37
N VAL A 31 5.29 -5.32 -4.93
CA VAL A 31 6.19 -5.53 -6.06
C VAL A 31 7.58 -5.03 -5.70
N ASN A 32 8.55 -5.92 -5.77
CA ASN A 32 9.95 -5.55 -5.68
C ASN A 32 10.42 -5.18 -7.08
N THR A 33 10.64 -3.89 -7.33
CA THR A 33 11.01 -3.39 -8.65
C THR A 33 12.42 -3.79 -9.06
N PHE A 34 13.25 -4.17 -8.10
CA PHE A 34 14.61 -4.58 -8.34
C PHE A 34 14.69 -6.04 -8.81
N THR A 35 13.94 -6.93 -8.15
CA THR A 35 13.97 -8.38 -8.43
C THR A 35 12.81 -8.84 -9.31
N GLY A 36 11.76 -8.06 -9.42
CA GLY A 36 10.55 -8.46 -10.13
C GLY A 36 9.61 -9.36 -9.31
N VAL A 37 9.96 -9.65 -8.06
CA VAL A 37 9.09 -10.47 -7.20
C VAL A 37 7.80 -9.70 -6.92
N SER A 38 6.67 -10.38 -7.09
CA SER A 38 5.34 -9.82 -6.89
C SER A 38 4.54 -10.75 -6.00
N ILE A 39 3.95 -10.19 -4.94
CA ILE A 39 3.16 -10.93 -3.97
C ILE A 39 1.77 -10.30 -3.89
N ARG A 40 0.75 -11.12 -4.10
CA ARG A 40 -0.63 -10.69 -3.95
C ARG A 40 -1.03 -10.68 -2.49
N LEU A 41 -1.66 -9.59 -2.06
CA LEU A 41 -2.13 -9.44 -0.68
C LEU A 41 -3.61 -9.75 -0.58
N ARG A 42 -3.99 -10.41 0.51
CA ARG A 42 -5.40 -10.58 0.87
C ARG A 42 -6.00 -9.23 1.29
N PRO A 43 -7.31 -9.03 1.12
CA PRO A 43 -7.94 -7.74 1.38
C PRO A 43 -7.66 -7.15 2.76
N THR A 44 -7.71 -7.95 3.82
CA THR A 44 -7.46 -7.45 5.17
C THR A 44 -6.01 -7.02 5.35
N MET A 45 -5.06 -7.78 4.82
CA MET A 45 -3.64 -7.40 4.89
C MET A 45 -3.36 -6.13 4.08
N ALA A 46 -3.99 -6.00 2.92
CA ALA A 46 -3.87 -4.80 2.10
C ALA A 46 -4.41 -3.56 2.83
N ARG A 47 -5.57 -3.69 3.49
CA ARG A 47 -6.12 -2.61 4.31
C ARG A 47 -5.21 -2.25 5.47
N LEU A 48 -4.66 -3.26 6.14
CA LEU A 48 -3.73 -3.04 7.25
C LEU A 48 -2.49 -2.28 6.78
N LEU A 49 -1.89 -2.69 5.69
CA LEU A 49 -0.71 -2.02 5.15
C LEU A 49 -1.04 -0.60 4.70
N SER A 50 -2.15 -0.40 3.99
CA SER A 50 -2.60 0.94 3.60
C SER A 50 -2.79 1.85 4.80
N TYR A 51 -3.42 1.33 5.85
CA TYR A 51 -3.68 2.10 7.07
C TYR A 51 -2.37 2.53 7.74
N ILE A 52 -1.46 1.59 7.92
CA ILE A 52 -0.16 1.84 8.55
C ILE A 52 0.63 2.86 7.75
N LEU A 53 0.69 2.72 6.42
CA LEU A 53 1.45 3.65 5.58
C LEU A 53 0.84 5.04 5.57
N SER A 54 -0.48 5.14 5.58
CA SER A 54 -1.16 6.45 5.62
C SER A 54 -0.99 7.16 6.96
N HIS A 55 -0.65 6.44 8.02
CA HIS A 55 -0.42 7.00 9.37
C HIS A 55 1.05 6.93 9.78
N ALA A 56 1.95 6.76 8.83
CA ALA A 56 3.37 6.54 9.11
C ALA A 56 4.06 7.76 9.71
N ASP A 57 3.49 8.95 9.57
CA ASP A 57 3.99 10.18 10.16
C ASP A 57 3.61 10.33 11.64
N GLU A 58 2.72 9.51 12.14
CA GLU A 58 2.35 9.53 13.55
C GLU A 58 3.42 8.87 14.40
N GLN A 59 3.64 9.41 15.61
CA GLN A 59 4.59 8.83 16.54
C GLN A 59 4.19 7.43 17.00
N VAL A 60 2.90 7.22 17.18
CA VAL A 60 2.32 5.93 17.56
C VAL A 60 0.99 5.75 16.85
N ILE A 61 0.87 4.63 16.14
CA ILE A 61 -0.40 4.20 15.58
C ILE A 61 -1.05 3.27 16.61
N GLU A 62 -2.10 3.73 17.26
CA GLU A 62 -2.70 3.03 18.39
C GLU A 62 -3.40 1.74 17.96
N ASP A 63 -3.23 0.69 18.76
CA ASP A 63 -3.87 -0.62 18.53
C ASP A 63 -5.36 -0.50 18.33
N GLU A 64 -6.03 0.26 19.17
CA GLU A 64 -7.49 0.39 19.15
C GLU A 64 -7.99 1.03 17.86
N LYS A 65 -7.26 2.01 17.35
CA LYS A 65 -7.57 2.63 16.06
C LYS A 65 -7.41 1.65 14.91
N ILE A 66 -6.33 0.87 14.92
CA ILE A 66 -6.11 -0.15 13.89
C ILE A 66 -7.22 -1.20 13.94
N MET A 67 -7.53 -1.71 15.13
CA MET A 67 -8.57 -2.72 15.29
C MET A 67 -9.91 -2.24 14.79
N ARG A 68 -10.27 -0.99 15.09
CA ARG A 68 -11.53 -0.40 14.65
C ARG A 68 -11.54 -0.17 13.13
N ASP A 69 -10.55 0.54 12.62
CA ASP A 69 -10.58 1.07 11.24
C ASP A 69 -10.25 0.00 10.20
N VAL A 70 -9.45 -0.99 10.56
CA VAL A 70 -9.02 -2.04 9.63
C VAL A 70 -9.91 -3.29 9.73
N PHE A 71 -10.42 -3.60 10.91
CA PHE A 71 -11.16 -4.83 11.16
C PHE A 71 -12.64 -4.57 11.45
N GLU A 72 -12.95 -3.90 12.53
CA GLU A 72 -14.32 -3.77 13.03
C GLU A 72 -15.23 -3.01 12.05
N ASN A 73 -14.73 -1.95 11.43
CA ASN A 73 -15.50 -1.19 10.44
C ASN A 73 -15.83 -2.02 9.19
N TYR A 74 -15.16 -3.15 9.00
CA TYR A 74 -15.41 -4.09 7.91
C TYR A 74 -16.11 -5.37 8.38
N GLY A 75 -16.69 -5.33 9.58
CA GLY A 75 -17.44 -6.46 10.11
C GLY A 75 -16.60 -7.60 10.66
N LEU A 76 -15.32 -7.37 10.90
CA LEU A 76 -14.42 -8.39 11.41
C LEU A 76 -14.14 -8.15 12.89
N LYS A 77 -14.30 -9.18 13.70
CA LYS A 77 -13.92 -9.11 15.10
C LYS A 77 -12.40 -9.11 15.23
N CYS A 78 -11.88 -8.26 16.10
CA CYS A 78 -10.45 -8.19 16.34
C CYS A 78 -10.18 -7.97 17.82
N ASN A 79 -9.25 -8.75 18.35
CA ASN A 79 -8.63 -8.53 19.65
C ASN A 79 -7.15 -8.24 19.46
N ARG A 80 -6.43 -7.95 20.55
CA ARG A 80 -5.01 -7.61 20.46
C ARG A 80 -4.17 -8.76 19.93
N GLN A 81 -4.52 -10.00 20.27
CA GLN A 81 -3.82 -11.18 19.77
C GLN A 81 -3.97 -11.32 18.26
N ARG A 82 -5.19 -11.13 17.75
CA ARG A 82 -5.44 -11.17 16.30
C ARG A 82 -4.69 -10.05 15.58
N LEU A 83 -4.70 -8.85 16.15
CA LEU A 83 -3.93 -7.74 15.60
C LEU A 83 -2.44 -8.08 15.53
N TRP A 84 -1.91 -8.63 16.62
CA TRP A 84 -0.50 -9.01 16.67
C TRP A 84 -0.17 -10.06 15.60
N GLN A 85 -1.04 -11.06 15.43
CA GLN A 85 -0.87 -12.06 14.38
C GLN A 85 -0.90 -11.44 12.99
N ALA A 86 -1.81 -10.50 12.75
CA ALA A 86 -1.92 -9.81 11.46
C ALA A 86 -0.68 -8.97 11.18
N ILE A 87 -0.17 -8.25 12.16
CA ILE A 87 1.06 -7.47 12.02
C ILE A 87 2.25 -8.37 11.72
N ASN A 88 2.38 -9.49 12.42
CA ASN A 88 3.46 -10.44 12.16
C ASN A 88 3.37 -11.08 10.78
N ALA A 89 2.17 -11.40 10.32
CA ALA A 89 1.96 -11.89 8.97
C ALA A 89 2.36 -10.83 7.93
N LEU A 90 2.03 -9.56 8.18
CA LEU A 90 2.44 -8.47 7.31
C LEU A 90 3.96 -8.32 7.27
N LYS A 91 4.62 -8.34 8.41
CA LYS A 91 6.10 -8.30 8.49
C LYS A 91 6.73 -9.44 7.69
N SER A 92 6.18 -10.64 7.83
CA SER A 92 6.65 -11.82 7.10
C SER A 92 6.49 -11.65 5.60
N THR A 93 5.36 -11.10 5.16
CA THR A 93 5.09 -10.85 3.75
C THR A 93 6.03 -9.80 3.17
N LEU A 94 6.31 -8.74 3.92
CA LEU A 94 7.29 -7.73 3.52
C LEU A 94 8.67 -8.35 3.35
N ALA A 95 9.08 -9.21 4.27
CA ALA A 95 10.36 -9.92 4.17
C ALA A 95 10.41 -10.83 2.93
N LYS A 96 9.34 -11.55 2.65
CA LYS A 96 9.24 -12.41 1.45
C LYS A 96 9.30 -11.62 0.15
N SER A 97 8.89 -10.37 0.16
CA SER A 97 8.99 -9.51 -1.02
C SER A 97 10.44 -9.08 -1.31
N GLY A 98 11.37 -9.42 -0.44
CA GLY A 98 12.77 -9.03 -0.55
C GLY A 98 13.11 -7.74 0.17
N PHE A 99 12.18 -7.18 0.94
CA PHE A 99 12.44 -5.98 1.73
C PHE A 99 13.01 -6.38 3.10
N SER A 100 14.32 -6.25 3.23
CA SER A 100 15.06 -6.79 4.38
C SER A 100 14.97 -5.94 5.64
N ARG A 101 14.51 -4.68 5.53
CA ARG A 101 14.44 -3.79 6.69
C ARG A 101 13.15 -4.02 7.46
N LEU A 102 13.28 -4.09 8.79
CA LEU A 102 12.12 -4.06 9.67
C LEU A 102 11.69 -2.61 9.87
N ILE A 103 10.50 -2.29 9.42
CA ILE A 103 9.99 -0.91 9.49
C ILE A 103 8.84 -0.74 10.47
N ILE A 104 8.16 -1.81 10.84
CA ILE A 104 7.04 -1.77 11.77
C ILE A 104 7.53 -2.21 13.15
N HIS A 105 7.45 -1.31 14.12
CA HIS A 105 7.96 -1.54 15.46
C HIS A 105 6.86 -1.42 16.51
N ARG A 106 6.92 -2.27 17.51
CA ARG A 106 5.99 -2.23 18.64
C ARG A 106 6.41 -1.14 19.62
N VAL A 107 5.44 -0.37 20.09
CA VAL A 107 5.63 0.64 21.14
C VAL A 107 4.90 0.18 22.40
N ASN A 108 5.65 -0.38 23.35
CA ASN A 108 5.11 -0.88 24.62
C ASN A 108 3.86 -1.76 24.40
N LYS A 109 2.75 -1.41 25.06
CA LYS A 109 1.46 -2.09 24.92
C LYS A 109 0.42 -1.22 24.21
N THR A 110 0.86 -0.15 23.56
CA THR A 110 -0.04 0.90 23.06
C THR A 110 -0.28 0.81 21.56
N GLY A 111 0.78 0.56 20.79
CA GLY A 111 0.63 0.62 19.34
C GLY A 111 1.92 0.28 18.59
N PHE A 112 2.01 0.83 17.40
CA PHE A 112 3.14 0.60 16.49
C PHE A 112 3.63 1.93 15.94
N PHE A 113 4.89 1.94 15.50
CA PHE A 113 5.42 3.07 14.73
C PHE A 113 6.18 2.56 13.53
N ILE A 114 6.28 3.43 12.52
CA ILE A 114 7.08 3.16 11.34
C ILE A 114 8.44 3.82 11.53
N SER A 115 9.50 3.03 11.38
CA SER A 115 10.86 3.53 11.48
C SER A 115 11.18 4.43 10.28
N ASN A 116 12.25 5.19 10.41
CA ASN A 116 12.70 6.12 9.38
C ASN A 116 12.99 5.36 8.08
N VAL A 117 12.08 5.47 7.14
CA VAL A 117 12.18 4.87 5.82
C VAL A 117 11.60 5.87 4.82
N LYS A 118 12.17 5.88 3.63
CA LYS A 118 11.64 6.71 2.54
C LYS A 118 10.27 6.17 2.13
N LEU A 119 9.24 6.99 2.24
CA LEU A 119 7.88 6.66 1.79
C LEU A 119 7.44 7.66 0.74
N GLY A 120 6.86 7.16 -0.33
CA GLY A 120 6.31 7.98 -1.38
C GLY A 120 4.91 7.52 -1.74
N ILE A 121 4.19 8.37 -2.44
CA ILE A 121 2.85 8.08 -2.95
C ILE A 121 2.95 7.80 -4.44
N LEU A 122 2.31 6.73 -4.90
CA LEU A 122 2.20 6.44 -6.33
C LEU A 122 0.93 7.07 -6.87
N ILE A 123 1.10 7.92 -7.87
CA ILE A 123 0.01 8.69 -8.48
C ILE A 123 -0.08 8.33 -9.95
N CYS A 124 -1.29 8.03 -10.40
CA CYS A 124 -1.60 7.91 -11.81
C CYS A 124 -2.22 9.22 -12.30
N TYR A 125 -1.71 9.73 -13.39
CA TYR A 125 -2.19 10.96 -14.01
C TYR A 125 -2.95 10.64 -15.28
N THR A 126 -4.19 11.14 -15.39
CA THR A 126 -4.98 11.00 -16.61
C THR A 126 -5.17 12.34 -17.29
N THR A 127 -4.98 12.37 -18.59
CA THR A 127 -5.24 13.55 -19.42
C THR A 127 -6.53 13.37 -20.20
N SER A 128 -7.05 14.48 -20.74
CA SER A 128 -8.21 14.44 -21.62
C SER A 128 -7.96 13.60 -22.88
N ASN A 129 -6.72 13.42 -23.27
CA ASN A 129 -6.31 12.68 -24.46
C ASN A 129 -5.81 11.27 -24.15
N PHE A 130 -6.11 10.78 -22.96
CA PHE A 130 -5.62 9.50 -22.49
C PHE A 130 -5.99 8.34 -23.43
N HIS A 131 -7.16 8.40 -24.03
CA HIS A 131 -7.64 7.37 -24.95
C HIS A 131 -6.79 7.22 -26.21
N TYR A 132 -6.01 8.22 -26.58
CA TYR A 132 -5.12 8.14 -27.75
C TYR A 132 -3.82 7.39 -27.47
N VAL A 133 -3.47 7.21 -26.20
CA VAL A 133 -2.23 6.54 -25.81
C VAL A 133 -2.34 5.04 -26.07
N PHE A 134 -3.51 4.46 -25.84
CA PHE A 134 -3.70 3.00 -25.96
C PHE A 134 -3.51 2.45 -27.36
N PRO A 135 -4.04 3.06 -28.44
CA PRO A 135 -3.79 2.54 -29.79
C PRO A 135 -2.32 2.45 -30.15
N GLU A 136 -1.54 3.45 -29.75
CA GLU A 136 -0.09 3.47 -30.00
C GLU A 136 0.63 2.34 -29.26
N THR A 137 0.26 2.12 -28.01
CA THR A 137 0.82 1.05 -27.19
C THR A 137 0.47 -0.32 -27.78
N ASN A 138 -0.74 -0.51 -28.25
CA ASN A 138 -1.18 -1.75 -28.86
C ASN A 138 -0.42 -2.07 -30.14
N GLU A 139 -0.12 -1.05 -30.95
CA GLU A 139 0.64 -1.23 -32.17
C GLU A 139 2.08 -1.65 -31.85
N LEU A 140 2.69 -1.06 -30.84
CA LEU A 140 4.03 -1.43 -30.41
C LEU A 140 4.07 -2.87 -29.90
N ASP A 141 3.08 -3.27 -29.12
CA ASP A 141 2.97 -4.63 -28.61
C ASP A 141 2.82 -5.64 -29.73
N LYS A 142 2.06 -5.33 -30.77
CA LYS A 142 1.92 -6.17 -31.95
C LYS A 142 3.21 -6.31 -32.73
N ASN A 143 4.04 -5.29 -32.76
CA ASN A 143 5.30 -5.29 -33.48
C ASN A 143 6.41 -6.00 -32.71
N CYS A 144 6.24 -6.25 -31.43
CA CYS A 144 7.20 -6.97 -30.61
C CYS A 144 7.04 -8.48 -30.65
N ASP A 145 6.01 -8.99 -31.29
CA ASP A 145 5.76 -10.44 -31.43
C ASP A 145 6.65 -11.10 -32.49
#